data_88caabc5d2fd2f0dafee21d6494b703b
#
_entry.id   88caabc5d2fd2f0dafee21d6494b703b
#
_cell.length_a   1.000
_cell.length_b   1.000
_cell.length_c   1.000
_cell.angle_alpha   90.00
_cell.angle_beta   90.00
_cell.angle_gamma   90.00
#
_symmetry.space_group_name_H-M   'P 1'
#
loop_
_entity.id
_entity.type
_entity.pdbx_description
1 polymer ?
#
loop_
_entity_poly.entity_id
_entity_poly.type
_entity_poly.pdbx_seq_one_letter_code
_entity_poly.pdbx_strand_id
1 'polypeptide(L)'
;FNSVAIIHNGQQKGFYHKQCLPNYGVFDERRYFNTGHNQVLFDYQGLTIGLLICEDLWQDAPIRALKEKGAEIIISLNASPFEQNKQEQRKALLKSRATEHNIPIVYANSVGGQDDLVFDGGSMVVNAQGKIVQEAPRFLQHTLYVVARHDAQSGQVILSEQRKSPLALSQIAETYQALVVGLRDYVNHSGFKGVLVGLSGGIDSALTLCIAVDALGADKVYAVMMPYEYTSQISLQDAQAQAHRLNVSYTVCPIHAAVEGMRHTLEPMFSNTTADTTEENIQARARGMILMALSNKFGHLVITTGNKSEMAVGYATLYGDMAGGFDVLKDVYKTQVYALANYRNRLEETPVIPERVI
;
A
#
# COMPACT_ATOMS: atom_id res chain seq x y z
N PHE A 1 -14.13 18.95 -11.50
CA PHE A 1 -14.79 18.38 -10.33
C PHE A 1 -14.36 16.94 -10.11
N ASN A 2 -14.27 16.51 -8.84
CA ASN A 2 -14.27 15.11 -8.47
C ASN A 2 -15.73 14.64 -8.44
N SER A 3 -16.10 13.63 -9.25
CA SER A 3 -17.51 13.40 -9.55
C SER A 3 -17.88 11.93 -9.65
N VAL A 4 -19.13 11.62 -9.32
CA VAL A 4 -19.80 10.32 -9.59
C VAL A 4 -20.80 10.52 -10.72
N ALA A 5 -20.73 9.67 -11.75
CA ALA A 5 -21.74 9.59 -12.79
C ALA A 5 -22.81 8.54 -12.44
N ILE A 6 -24.08 8.88 -12.63
CA ILE A 6 -25.20 7.95 -12.55
C ILE A 6 -25.50 7.46 -13.96
N ILE A 7 -25.36 6.16 -14.19
CA ILE A 7 -25.60 5.53 -15.48
C ILE A 7 -26.70 4.48 -15.32
N HIS A 8 -27.75 4.56 -16.15
CA HIS A 8 -28.84 3.58 -16.18
C HIS A 8 -29.20 3.24 -17.63
N ASN A 9 -29.25 1.95 -17.95
CA ASN A 9 -29.51 1.44 -19.30
C ASN A 9 -28.61 2.09 -20.39
N GLY A 10 -27.30 2.19 -20.10
CA GLY A 10 -26.32 2.81 -21.00
C GLY A 10 -26.42 4.32 -21.17
N GLN A 11 -27.32 4.98 -20.45
CA GLN A 11 -27.52 6.43 -20.49
C GLN A 11 -27.05 7.07 -19.19
N GLN A 12 -26.32 8.17 -19.31
CA GLN A 12 -25.99 9.03 -18.19
C GLN A 12 -27.23 9.78 -17.72
N LYS A 13 -27.56 9.67 -16.42
CA LYS A 13 -28.73 10.30 -15.80
C LYS A 13 -28.38 11.54 -14.96
N GLY A 14 -27.11 11.67 -14.57
CA GLY A 14 -26.66 12.83 -13.80
C GLY A 14 -25.25 12.67 -13.27
N PHE A 15 -24.78 13.73 -12.59
CA PHE A 15 -23.51 13.74 -11.87
C PHE A 15 -23.72 14.27 -10.46
N TYR A 16 -23.02 13.65 -9.50
CA TYR A 16 -22.75 14.25 -8.20
C TYR A 16 -21.32 14.77 -8.20
N HIS A 17 -21.12 16.01 -7.74
CA HIS A 17 -19.81 16.62 -7.56
C HIS A 17 -19.47 16.71 -6.08
N LYS A 18 -18.29 16.20 -5.70
CA LYS A 18 -17.79 16.22 -4.33
C LYS A 18 -17.81 17.64 -3.75
N GLN A 19 -18.33 17.78 -2.52
CA GLN A 19 -18.49 19.06 -1.86
C GLN A 19 -17.33 19.39 -0.93
N CYS A 20 -16.79 18.39 -0.22
CA CYS A 20 -15.72 18.56 0.75
C CYS A 20 -14.40 18.07 0.13
N LEU A 21 -13.53 19.01 -0.23
CA LEU A 21 -12.24 18.74 -0.85
C LEU A 21 -11.15 18.78 0.24
N PRO A 22 -10.58 17.62 0.66
CA PRO A 22 -9.50 17.57 1.63
C PRO A 22 -8.23 18.20 1.05
N ASN A 23 -7.49 18.91 1.90
CA ASN A 23 -6.22 19.53 1.55
C ASN A 23 -5.24 19.43 2.74
N TYR A 24 -5.08 18.20 3.25
CA TYR A 24 -4.23 17.86 4.39
C TYR A 24 -3.64 16.45 4.20
N GLY A 25 -2.51 16.15 4.85
CA GLY A 25 -1.82 14.88 4.74
C GLY A 25 -1.42 14.61 3.28
N VAL A 26 -1.92 13.51 2.72
CA VAL A 26 -1.65 13.09 1.34
C VAL A 26 -2.62 13.71 0.32
N PHE A 27 -3.58 14.51 0.78
CA PHE A 27 -4.60 15.08 -0.08
C PHE A 27 -4.28 16.51 -0.51
N ASP A 28 -4.44 16.81 -1.79
CA ASP A 28 -4.29 18.14 -2.38
C ASP A 28 -5.42 18.41 -3.42
N GLU A 29 -6.65 18.05 -3.06
CA GLU A 29 -7.78 18.10 -4.01
C GLU A 29 -8.17 19.51 -4.43
N ARG A 30 -8.00 20.51 -3.57
CA ARG A 30 -8.31 21.91 -3.87
C ARG A 30 -7.45 22.50 -5.00
N ARG A 31 -6.29 21.91 -5.27
CA ARG A 31 -5.44 22.31 -6.39
C ARG A 31 -6.05 21.93 -7.74
N TYR A 32 -6.77 20.79 -7.78
CA TYR A 32 -7.20 20.17 -9.04
C TYR A 32 -8.71 20.27 -9.29
N PHE A 33 -9.52 20.38 -8.23
CA PHE A 33 -10.96 20.29 -8.31
C PHE A 33 -11.66 21.51 -7.72
N ASN A 34 -12.79 21.87 -8.34
CA ASN A 34 -13.73 22.81 -7.77
C ASN A 34 -14.73 22.10 -6.84
N THR A 35 -15.19 22.80 -5.81
CA THR A 35 -16.20 22.33 -4.87
C THR A 35 -17.57 22.19 -5.55
N GLY A 36 -18.23 21.05 -5.38
CA GLY A 36 -19.63 20.84 -5.72
C GLY A 36 -20.55 21.54 -4.73
N HIS A 37 -21.78 21.89 -5.19
CA HIS A 37 -22.75 22.60 -4.34
C HIS A 37 -24.13 21.92 -4.26
N ASN A 38 -24.36 20.90 -5.10
CA ASN A 38 -25.69 20.28 -5.22
C ASN A 38 -25.70 18.89 -4.55
N GLN A 39 -26.71 18.62 -3.73
CA GLN A 39 -27.08 17.29 -3.31
C GLN A 39 -27.81 16.60 -4.45
N VAL A 40 -27.39 15.36 -4.74
CA VAL A 40 -28.02 14.57 -5.81
C VAL A 40 -28.70 13.35 -5.21
N LEU A 41 -29.98 13.23 -5.52
CA LEU A 41 -30.84 12.08 -5.23
C LEU A 41 -31.25 11.44 -6.55
N PHE A 42 -31.41 10.12 -6.52
CA PHE A 42 -32.02 9.38 -7.63
C PHE A 42 -32.87 8.24 -7.11
N ASP A 43 -33.97 8.00 -7.79
CA ASP A 43 -34.88 6.90 -7.45
C ASP A 43 -34.49 5.66 -8.23
N TYR A 44 -34.36 4.55 -7.52
CA TYR A 44 -34.13 3.26 -8.12
C TYR A 44 -34.97 2.18 -7.43
N GLN A 45 -35.87 1.57 -8.17
CA GLN A 45 -36.78 0.52 -7.68
C GLN A 45 -37.55 0.91 -6.40
N GLY A 46 -37.98 2.14 -6.32
CA GLY A 46 -38.76 2.70 -5.20
C GLY A 46 -37.91 3.11 -3.98
N LEU A 47 -36.59 3.13 -4.09
CA LEU A 47 -35.69 3.67 -3.06
C LEU A 47 -35.09 5.01 -3.52
N THR A 48 -35.14 6.02 -2.67
CA THR A 48 -34.49 7.32 -2.90
C THR A 48 -33.06 7.28 -2.36
N ILE A 49 -32.10 7.27 -3.27
CA ILE A 49 -30.67 7.09 -2.98
C ILE A 49 -29.94 8.42 -3.03
N GLY A 50 -29.22 8.74 -1.95
CA GLY A 50 -28.29 9.88 -1.89
C GLY A 50 -26.84 9.47 -2.16
N LEU A 51 -26.08 10.32 -2.85
CA LEU A 51 -24.67 10.07 -3.21
C LEU A 51 -23.73 10.98 -2.44
N LEU A 52 -22.60 10.40 -1.98
CA LEU A 52 -21.46 11.09 -1.38
C LEU A 52 -20.13 10.55 -1.92
N ILE A 53 -19.08 11.38 -1.83
CA ILE A 53 -17.72 10.99 -2.18
C ILE A 53 -16.81 11.23 -0.96
N CYS A 54 -16.31 10.17 -0.37
CA CYS A 54 -15.22 10.09 0.61
C CYS A 54 -15.34 11.15 1.73
N GLU A 55 -14.60 12.28 1.64
CA GLU A 55 -14.58 13.36 2.65
C GLU A 55 -15.96 13.94 2.96
N ASP A 56 -16.91 13.89 2.03
CA ASP A 56 -18.27 14.35 2.28
C ASP A 56 -18.94 13.64 3.46
N LEU A 57 -18.58 12.36 3.66
CA LEU A 57 -19.12 11.55 4.78
C LEU A 57 -18.46 11.89 6.12
N TRP A 58 -17.23 12.40 6.11
CA TRP A 58 -16.53 12.85 7.33
C TRP A 58 -17.12 14.14 7.89
N GLN A 59 -17.75 14.94 7.03
CA GLN A 59 -18.45 16.16 7.41
C GLN A 59 -19.94 15.88 7.61
N ASP A 60 -20.57 16.54 8.58
CA ASP A 60 -21.99 16.32 8.89
C ASP A 60 -22.94 16.95 7.84
N ALA A 61 -22.59 18.13 7.32
CA ALA A 61 -23.48 18.91 6.47
C ALA A 61 -23.96 18.19 5.19
N PRO A 62 -23.12 17.47 4.41
CA PRO A 62 -23.58 16.81 3.18
C PRO A 62 -24.61 15.70 3.42
N ILE A 63 -24.40 14.85 4.42
CA ILE A 63 -25.33 13.74 4.72
C ILE A 63 -26.65 14.28 5.31
N ARG A 64 -26.61 15.30 6.18
CA ARG A 64 -27.77 15.97 6.72
C ARG A 64 -28.63 16.56 5.60
N ALA A 65 -28.04 17.30 4.67
CA ALA A 65 -28.73 17.88 3.55
C ALA A 65 -29.38 16.85 2.61
N LEU A 66 -28.76 15.67 2.41
CA LEU A 66 -29.38 14.58 1.68
C LEU A 66 -30.58 13.99 2.43
N LYS A 67 -30.47 13.80 3.75
CA LYS A 67 -31.55 13.29 4.59
C LYS A 67 -32.75 14.25 4.58
N GLU A 68 -32.52 15.56 4.73
CA GLU A 68 -33.55 16.58 4.67
C GLU A 68 -34.27 16.63 3.31
N LYS A 69 -33.59 16.26 2.23
CA LYS A 69 -34.17 16.14 0.88
C LYS A 69 -34.87 14.81 0.62
N GLY A 70 -34.92 13.90 1.59
CA GLY A 70 -35.65 12.66 1.51
C GLY A 70 -34.79 11.43 1.11
N ALA A 71 -33.47 11.49 1.21
CA ALA A 71 -32.67 10.29 1.03
C ALA A 71 -33.08 9.21 2.04
N GLU A 72 -33.23 7.97 1.56
CA GLU A 72 -33.59 6.81 2.36
C GLU A 72 -32.38 5.89 2.59
N ILE A 73 -31.39 5.97 1.71
CA ILE A 73 -30.12 5.26 1.80
C ILE A 73 -29.01 6.14 1.20
N ILE A 74 -27.81 6.09 1.79
CA ILE A 74 -26.63 6.76 1.26
C ILE A 74 -25.69 5.74 0.61
N ILE A 75 -25.19 6.06 -0.58
CA ILE A 75 -24.07 5.37 -1.21
C ILE A 75 -22.87 6.32 -1.22
N SER A 76 -21.80 5.94 -0.54
CA SER A 76 -20.54 6.68 -0.52
C SER A 76 -19.47 5.94 -1.30
N LEU A 77 -18.87 6.59 -2.31
CA LEU A 77 -17.77 6.08 -3.11
C LEU A 77 -16.46 6.68 -2.58
N ASN A 78 -15.49 5.82 -2.27
CA ASN A 78 -14.31 6.23 -1.53
C ASN A 78 -13.03 5.68 -2.15
N ALA A 79 -11.99 6.51 -2.14
CA ALA A 79 -10.60 6.16 -2.29
C ALA A 79 -9.88 6.64 -1.02
N SER A 80 -10.23 6.03 0.12
CA SER A 80 -9.65 6.34 1.41
C SER A 80 -8.41 5.49 1.60
N PRO A 81 -7.18 6.08 1.66
CA PRO A 81 -5.94 5.32 1.73
C PRO A 81 -5.78 4.59 3.05
N PHE A 82 -4.97 3.56 3.01
CA PHE A 82 -4.55 2.80 4.18
C PHE A 82 -3.69 3.67 5.11
N GLU A 83 -4.04 3.58 6.37
CA GLU A 83 -3.26 4.09 7.50
C GLU A 83 -3.51 3.14 8.68
N GLN A 84 -2.55 2.99 9.58
CA GLN A 84 -2.76 2.18 10.79
C GLN A 84 -3.97 2.69 11.58
N ASN A 85 -4.84 1.77 12.00
CA ASN A 85 -6.11 2.05 12.70
C ASN A 85 -7.19 2.79 11.89
N LYS A 86 -6.99 3.08 10.59
CA LYS A 86 -7.96 3.81 9.78
C LYS A 86 -9.29 3.07 9.62
N GLN A 87 -9.26 1.74 9.55
CA GLN A 87 -10.48 0.93 9.44
C GLN A 87 -11.39 1.11 10.65
N GLU A 88 -10.85 1.16 11.86
CA GLU A 88 -11.66 1.39 13.06
C GLU A 88 -12.22 2.82 13.11
N GLN A 89 -11.47 3.81 12.64
CA GLN A 89 -11.97 5.17 12.48
C GLN A 89 -13.14 5.23 11.47
N ARG A 90 -13.03 4.53 10.33
CA ARG A 90 -14.11 4.42 9.34
C ARG A 90 -15.34 3.76 9.95
N LYS A 91 -15.17 2.64 10.68
CA LYS A 91 -16.27 1.96 11.38
C LYS A 91 -16.97 2.88 12.37
N ALA A 92 -16.22 3.60 13.19
CA ALA A 92 -16.76 4.54 14.15
C ALA A 92 -17.55 5.67 13.47
N LEU A 93 -16.98 6.27 12.41
CA LEU A 93 -17.63 7.31 11.62
C LEU A 93 -18.96 6.83 11.03
N LEU A 94 -18.96 5.68 10.34
CA LEU A 94 -20.14 5.13 9.70
C LEU A 94 -21.26 4.84 10.69
N LYS A 95 -20.91 4.27 11.85
CA LYS A 95 -21.88 4.02 12.93
C LYS A 95 -22.49 5.32 13.43
N SER A 96 -21.67 6.36 13.71
CA SER A 96 -22.14 7.68 14.15
C SER A 96 -23.07 8.30 13.11
N ARG A 97 -22.65 8.42 11.86
CA ARG A 97 -23.45 9.03 10.78
C ARG A 97 -24.76 8.31 10.52
N ALA A 98 -24.73 6.96 10.50
CA ALA A 98 -25.95 6.18 10.28
C ALA A 98 -26.95 6.38 11.43
N THR A 99 -26.48 6.42 12.68
CA THR A 99 -27.33 6.60 13.86
C THR A 99 -27.86 8.03 13.98
N GLU A 100 -26.97 9.03 13.84
CA GLU A 100 -27.31 10.45 13.96
C GLU A 100 -28.40 10.88 12.98
N HIS A 101 -28.32 10.39 11.73
CA HIS A 101 -29.27 10.72 10.68
C HIS A 101 -30.37 9.68 10.47
N ASN A 102 -30.38 8.60 11.25
CA ASN A 102 -31.30 7.47 11.08
C ASN A 102 -31.42 7.04 9.62
N ILE A 103 -30.25 6.76 8.99
CA ILE A 103 -30.15 6.40 7.57
C ILE A 103 -29.10 5.31 7.34
N PRO A 104 -29.40 4.24 6.58
CA PRO A 104 -28.42 3.24 6.23
C PRO A 104 -27.38 3.77 5.22
N ILE A 105 -26.16 3.27 5.32
CA ILE A 105 -25.02 3.71 4.52
C ILE A 105 -24.35 2.50 3.84
N VAL A 106 -24.17 2.57 2.54
CA VAL A 106 -23.32 1.69 1.75
C VAL A 106 -22.01 2.41 1.47
N TYR A 107 -20.93 1.93 2.06
CA TYR A 107 -19.58 2.49 1.94
C TYR A 107 -18.74 1.60 1.04
N ALA A 108 -18.46 2.01 -0.18
CA ALA A 108 -17.60 1.33 -1.12
C ALA A 108 -16.21 1.99 -1.11
N ASN A 109 -15.15 1.24 -0.80
CA ASN A 109 -13.79 1.75 -0.78
C ASN A 109 -12.91 1.04 -1.80
N SER A 110 -12.02 1.79 -2.44
CA SER A 110 -11.03 1.28 -3.38
C SER A 110 -10.08 0.28 -2.73
N VAL A 111 -9.57 -0.65 -3.51
CA VAL A 111 -8.49 -1.57 -3.12
C VAL A 111 -7.39 -1.55 -4.18
N GLY A 112 -6.14 -1.57 -3.75
CA GLY A 112 -4.97 -1.59 -4.62
C GLY A 112 -3.93 -0.55 -4.26
N GLY A 113 -2.82 -0.52 -5.01
CA GLY A 113 -1.77 0.49 -4.91
C GLY A 113 -1.83 1.47 -6.09
N GLN A 114 -1.57 2.73 -5.83
CA GLN A 114 -1.39 3.75 -6.85
C GLN A 114 -0.34 4.75 -6.39
N ASP A 115 0.71 4.91 -7.19
CA ASP A 115 1.91 5.67 -6.82
C ASP A 115 2.44 5.21 -5.46
N ASP A 116 2.51 6.05 -4.46
CA ASP A 116 2.94 5.74 -3.10
C ASP A 116 1.78 5.51 -2.11
N LEU A 117 0.54 5.46 -2.59
CA LEU A 117 -0.64 5.20 -1.78
C LEU A 117 -1.12 3.75 -1.91
N VAL A 118 -1.62 3.21 -0.81
CA VAL A 118 -2.31 1.92 -0.76
C VAL A 118 -3.74 2.11 -0.29
N PHE A 119 -4.68 1.49 -0.99
CA PHE A 119 -6.09 1.44 -0.64
C PHE A 119 -6.43 0.03 -0.17
N ASP A 120 -6.96 -0.07 1.02
CA ASP A 120 -7.16 -1.35 1.71
C ASP A 120 -8.54 -1.97 1.52
N GLY A 121 -9.42 -1.34 0.75
CA GLY A 121 -10.79 -1.84 0.58
C GLY A 121 -11.58 -1.78 1.88
N GLY A 122 -12.04 -2.94 2.37
CA GLY A 122 -12.83 -3.01 3.60
C GLY A 122 -14.16 -2.29 3.48
N SER A 123 -14.80 -2.37 2.31
CA SER A 123 -16.14 -1.80 2.07
C SER A 123 -17.15 -2.33 3.08
N MET A 124 -18.11 -1.51 3.48
CA MET A 124 -19.05 -1.82 4.57
C MET A 124 -20.46 -1.39 4.24
N VAL A 125 -21.41 -2.09 4.85
CA VAL A 125 -22.82 -1.70 4.86
C VAL A 125 -23.27 -1.57 6.30
N VAL A 126 -23.82 -0.40 6.63
CA VAL A 126 -24.26 -0.07 7.99
C VAL A 126 -25.75 0.26 7.95
N ASN A 127 -26.54 -0.34 8.85
CA ASN A 127 -27.96 -0.01 8.95
C ASN A 127 -28.19 1.30 9.73
N ALA A 128 -29.43 1.80 9.73
CA ALA A 128 -29.81 3.06 10.39
C ALA A 128 -29.55 3.07 11.90
N GLN A 129 -29.42 1.91 12.55
CA GLN A 129 -29.10 1.76 13.97
C GLN A 129 -27.58 1.68 14.24
N GLY A 130 -26.74 1.91 13.21
CA GLY A 130 -25.28 1.89 13.34
C GLY A 130 -24.67 0.48 13.41
N LYS A 131 -25.44 -0.59 13.13
CA LYS A 131 -24.91 -1.95 13.04
C LYS A 131 -24.28 -2.16 11.68
N ILE A 132 -23.02 -2.62 11.63
CA ILE A 132 -22.38 -3.11 10.40
C ILE A 132 -23.06 -4.45 10.05
N VAL A 133 -23.80 -4.49 8.95
CA VAL A 133 -24.55 -5.66 8.50
C VAL A 133 -23.80 -6.47 7.44
N GLN A 134 -22.87 -5.82 6.71
CA GLN A 134 -21.95 -6.48 5.80
C GLN A 134 -20.59 -5.80 5.81
N GLU A 135 -19.52 -6.56 5.65
CA GLU A 135 -18.15 -6.08 5.56
C GLU A 135 -17.38 -6.92 4.54
N ALA A 136 -16.67 -6.28 3.63
CA ALA A 136 -15.76 -6.92 2.68
C ALA A 136 -14.39 -7.21 3.32
N PRO A 137 -13.67 -8.23 2.87
CA PRO A 137 -12.29 -8.43 3.27
C PRO A 137 -11.43 -7.23 2.87
N ARG A 138 -10.33 -7.02 3.60
CA ARG A 138 -9.36 -5.97 3.29
C ARG A 138 -8.28 -6.49 2.35
N PHE A 139 -7.68 -5.56 1.59
CA PHE A 139 -6.59 -5.81 0.62
C PHE A 139 -6.94 -6.78 -0.53
N LEU A 140 -8.20 -7.12 -0.68
CA LEU A 140 -8.71 -8.01 -1.72
C LEU A 140 -9.89 -7.37 -2.46
N GLN A 141 -9.93 -7.53 -3.79
CA GLN A 141 -11.12 -7.20 -4.57
C GLN A 141 -12.26 -8.13 -4.17
N HIS A 142 -13.41 -7.55 -3.85
CA HIS A 142 -14.57 -8.30 -3.39
C HIS A 142 -15.87 -7.64 -3.82
N THR A 143 -16.88 -8.44 -4.11
CA THR A 143 -18.24 -7.99 -4.40
C THR A 143 -19.18 -8.33 -3.26
N LEU A 144 -19.79 -7.33 -2.64
CA LEU A 144 -20.87 -7.50 -1.68
C LEU A 144 -22.22 -7.41 -2.41
N TYR A 145 -23.12 -8.33 -2.11
CA TYR A 145 -24.49 -8.30 -2.58
C TYR A 145 -25.40 -7.87 -1.43
N VAL A 146 -26.06 -6.73 -1.61
CA VAL A 146 -26.93 -6.12 -0.59
C VAL A 146 -28.34 -6.04 -1.12
N VAL A 147 -29.29 -6.62 -0.39
CA VAL A 147 -30.72 -6.42 -0.64
C VAL A 147 -31.22 -5.35 0.28
N ALA A 148 -31.77 -4.29 -0.29
CA ALA A 148 -32.44 -3.19 0.43
C ALA A 148 -33.93 -3.24 0.12
N ARG A 149 -34.79 -3.11 1.13
CA ARG A 149 -36.25 -3.09 0.99
C ARG A 149 -36.88 -2.24 2.08
N HIS A 150 -38.06 -1.69 1.84
CA HIS A 150 -38.87 -1.08 2.88
C HIS A 150 -39.43 -2.15 3.82
N ASP A 151 -39.34 -1.88 5.09
CA ASP A 151 -40.07 -2.64 6.12
C ASP A 151 -41.56 -2.28 6.05
N ALA A 152 -42.41 -3.28 5.98
CA ALA A 152 -43.84 -3.10 5.79
C ALA A 152 -44.53 -2.38 6.97
N GLN A 153 -43.95 -2.43 8.18
CA GLN A 153 -44.54 -1.83 9.39
C GLN A 153 -44.01 -0.44 9.68
N SER A 154 -42.68 -0.25 9.57
CA SER A 154 -42.01 1.01 9.91
C SER A 154 -41.79 1.94 8.71
N GLY A 155 -41.90 1.43 7.47
CA GLY A 155 -41.52 2.14 6.26
C GLY A 155 -40.01 2.43 6.12
N GLN A 156 -39.20 1.99 7.06
CA GLN A 156 -37.75 2.18 7.03
C GLN A 156 -37.07 1.20 6.08
N VAL A 157 -35.92 1.61 5.53
CA VAL A 157 -35.11 0.73 4.71
C VAL A 157 -34.34 -0.25 5.60
N ILE A 158 -34.59 -1.55 5.38
CA ILE A 158 -33.84 -2.64 5.98
C ILE A 158 -32.92 -3.27 4.96
N LEU A 159 -31.72 -3.70 5.44
CA LEU A 159 -30.66 -4.25 4.63
C LEU A 159 -30.40 -5.70 4.99
N SER A 160 -30.05 -6.52 3.98
CA SER A 160 -29.68 -7.90 4.21
C SER A 160 -28.38 -8.02 5.01
N GLU A 161 -28.34 -8.93 5.98
CA GLU A 161 -27.14 -9.20 6.77
C GLU A 161 -26.27 -10.29 6.13
N GLN A 162 -24.96 -10.15 6.31
CA GLN A 162 -23.97 -11.13 5.89
C GLN A 162 -23.96 -12.32 6.87
N ARG A 163 -23.88 -13.53 6.35
CA ARG A 163 -23.86 -14.74 7.19
C ARG A 163 -22.55 -14.90 7.99
N LYS A 164 -21.44 -14.40 7.46
CA LYS A 164 -20.11 -14.53 8.07
C LYS A 164 -19.28 -13.27 7.76
N SER A 165 -18.83 -12.58 8.81
CA SER A 165 -17.87 -11.48 8.66
C SER A 165 -16.50 -11.98 8.25
N PRO A 166 -15.69 -11.19 7.52
CA PRO A 166 -14.31 -11.53 7.24
C PRO A 166 -13.50 -11.64 8.54
N LEU A 167 -12.41 -12.42 8.49
CA LEU A 167 -11.49 -12.52 9.62
C LEU A 167 -10.81 -11.17 9.86
N ALA A 168 -10.76 -10.76 11.13
CA ALA A 168 -10.00 -9.58 11.52
C ALA A 168 -8.50 -9.84 11.34
N LEU A 169 -7.81 -8.90 10.70
CA LEU A 169 -6.36 -8.92 10.60
C LEU A 169 -5.73 -8.27 11.83
N SER A 170 -4.60 -8.80 12.29
CA SER A 170 -3.76 -8.08 13.25
C SER A 170 -3.08 -6.89 12.60
N GLN A 171 -2.71 -5.87 13.36
CA GLN A 171 -2.03 -4.68 12.84
C GLN A 171 -0.76 -5.01 12.03
N ILE A 172 0.00 -6.02 12.46
CA ILE A 172 1.19 -6.46 11.73
C ILE A 172 0.82 -7.13 10.39
N ALA A 173 -0.25 -7.92 10.37
CA ALA A 173 -0.77 -8.53 9.14
C ALA A 173 -1.27 -7.46 8.15
N GLU A 174 -1.97 -6.44 8.65
CA GLU A 174 -2.43 -5.30 7.83
C GLU A 174 -1.25 -4.55 7.19
N THR A 175 -0.23 -4.23 7.99
CA THR A 175 0.97 -3.56 7.49
C THR A 175 1.67 -4.42 6.44
N TYR A 176 1.83 -5.72 6.69
CA TYR A 176 2.44 -6.64 5.72
C TYR A 176 1.67 -6.67 4.40
N GLN A 177 0.34 -6.81 4.45
CA GLN A 177 -0.50 -6.82 3.26
C GLN A 177 -0.46 -5.49 2.49
N ALA A 178 -0.38 -4.37 3.20
CA ALA A 178 -0.23 -3.05 2.57
C ALA A 178 1.07 -2.95 1.76
N LEU A 179 2.20 -3.45 2.29
CA LEU A 179 3.48 -3.47 1.60
C LEU A 179 3.44 -4.38 0.35
N VAL A 180 2.82 -5.56 0.48
CA VAL A 180 2.64 -6.51 -0.64
C VAL A 180 1.79 -5.90 -1.75
N VAL A 181 0.64 -5.30 -1.42
CA VAL A 181 -0.28 -4.68 -2.40
C VAL A 181 0.38 -3.47 -3.06
N GLY A 182 1.05 -2.61 -2.27
CA GLY A 182 1.74 -1.42 -2.80
C GLY A 182 2.79 -1.78 -3.85
N LEU A 183 3.67 -2.72 -3.52
CA LEU A 183 4.71 -3.17 -4.46
C LEU A 183 4.12 -3.86 -5.69
N ARG A 184 3.17 -4.78 -5.49
CA ARG A 184 2.54 -5.54 -6.58
C ARG A 184 1.93 -4.61 -7.62
N ASP A 185 1.13 -3.66 -7.17
CA ASP A 185 0.37 -2.81 -8.07
C ASP A 185 1.27 -1.75 -8.73
N TYR A 186 2.27 -1.23 -8.00
CA TYR A 186 3.26 -0.32 -8.58
C TYR A 186 4.02 -0.97 -9.74
N VAL A 187 4.54 -2.19 -9.55
CA VAL A 187 5.28 -2.92 -10.58
C VAL A 187 4.39 -3.24 -11.79
N ASN A 188 3.16 -3.72 -11.54
CA ASN A 188 2.23 -4.09 -12.60
C ASN A 188 1.75 -2.87 -13.42
N HIS A 189 1.41 -1.75 -12.76
CA HIS A 189 0.95 -0.54 -13.44
C HIS A 189 2.09 0.16 -14.21
N SER A 190 3.31 0.09 -13.69
CA SER A 190 4.49 0.67 -14.37
C SER A 190 5.03 -0.19 -15.52
N GLY A 191 4.48 -1.38 -15.71
CA GLY A 191 4.82 -2.27 -16.84
C GLY A 191 6.20 -2.94 -16.76
N PHE A 192 6.82 -3.00 -15.57
CA PHE A 192 8.07 -3.73 -15.36
C PHE A 192 7.86 -5.24 -15.43
N LYS A 193 8.85 -5.96 -15.95
CA LYS A 193 8.81 -7.43 -16.09
C LYS A 193 8.93 -8.15 -14.74
N GLY A 194 9.54 -7.50 -13.75
CA GLY A 194 9.81 -8.01 -12.42
C GLY A 194 10.68 -7.03 -11.65
N VAL A 195 11.27 -7.47 -10.55
CA VAL A 195 12.08 -6.64 -9.66
C VAL A 195 13.48 -7.20 -9.44
N LEU A 196 14.43 -6.29 -9.16
CA LEU A 196 15.79 -6.57 -8.72
C LEU A 196 15.94 -6.12 -7.26
N VAL A 197 16.47 -6.99 -6.41
CA VAL A 197 16.76 -6.73 -4.99
C VAL A 197 18.24 -6.94 -4.73
N GLY A 198 18.90 -5.94 -4.16
CA GLY A 198 20.23 -6.10 -3.57
C GLY A 198 20.10 -6.88 -2.25
N LEU A 199 20.50 -8.17 -2.24
CA LEU A 199 20.38 -9.03 -1.06
C LEU A 199 21.69 -9.03 -0.29
N SER A 200 21.74 -8.33 0.85
CA SER A 200 22.95 -8.14 1.66
C SER A 200 23.17 -9.23 2.71
N GLY A 201 22.15 -10.04 3.00
CA GLY A 201 22.13 -10.96 4.15
C GLY A 201 21.68 -10.27 5.46
N GLY A 202 21.29 -8.99 5.42
CA GLY A 202 20.67 -8.27 6.54
C GLY A 202 19.14 -8.34 6.49
N ILE A 203 18.50 -8.05 7.64
CA ILE A 203 17.06 -8.24 7.84
C ILE A 203 16.19 -7.41 6.90
N ASP A 204 16.59 -6.16 6.57
CA ASP A 204 15.81 -5.27 5.70
C ASP A 204 15.71 -5.85 4.28
N SER A 205 16.86 -6.25 3.71
CA SER A 205 16.90 -6.89 2.39
C SER A 205 16.20 -8.26 2.39
N ALA A 206 16.29 -9.00 3.49
CA ALA A 206 15.62 -10.27 3.66
C ALA A 206 14.08 -10.12 3.69
N LEU A 207 13.57 -9.15 4.44
CA LEU A 207 12.14 -8.84 4.48
C LEU A 207 11.65 -8.31 3.13
N THR A 208 12.40 -7.40 2.51
CA THR A 208 12.07 -6.86 1.17
C THR A 208 11.96 -7.97 0.13
N LEU A 209 12.87 -8.95 0.16
CA LEU A 209 12.82 -10.12 -0.73
C LEU A 209 11.54 -10.95 -0.51
N CYS A 210 11.14 -11.19 0.73
CA CYS A 210 9.89 -11.89 1.05
C CYS A 210 8.66 -11.14 0.52
N ILE A 211 8.59 -9.83 0.76
CA ILE A 211 7.49 -8.99 0.28
C ILE A 211 7.43 -9.00 -1.24
N ALA A 212 8.57 -8.96 -1.92
CA ALA A 212 8.65 -9.01 -3.38
C ALA A 212 8.11 -10.34 -3.94
N VAL A 213 8.47 -11.46 -3.32
CA VAL A 213 7.97 -12.79 -3.72
C VAL A 213 6.47 -12.92 -3.47
N ASP A 214 5.98 -12.46 -2.32
CA ASP A 214 4.56 -12.50 -1.99
C ASP A 214 3.72 -11.56 -2.88
N ALA A 215 4.33 -10.48 -3.39
CA ALA A 215 3.69 -9.53 -4.28
C ALA A 215 3.61 -10.00 -5.73
N LEU A 216 4.68 -10.63 -6.25
CA LEU A 216 4.89 -10.84 -7.69
C LEU A 216 5.03 -12.30 -8.09
N GLY A 217 5.32 -13.19 -7.14
CA GLY A 217 5.78 -14.57 -7.42
C GLY A 217 7.30 -14.64 -7.61
N ALA A 218 7.89 -15.78 -7.27
CA ALA A 218 9.34 -15.99 -7.27
C ALA A 218 9.98 -15.82 -8.67
N ASP A 219 9.26 -16.14 -9.72
CA ASP A 219 9.69 -16.06 -11.11
C ASP A 219 9.95 -14.62 -11.62
N LYS A 220 9.40 -13.63 -10.93
CA LYS A 220 9.58 -12.21 -11.24
C LYS A 220 10.54 -11.48 -10.30
N VAL A 221 11.21 -12.21 -9.40
CA VAL A 221 12.10 -11.62 -8.39
C VAL A 221 13.53 -12.12 -8.61
N TYR A 222 14.47 -11.18 -8.71
CA TYR A 222 15.88 -11.44 -8.95
C TYR A 222 16.70 -10.86 -7.81
N ALA A 223 17.35 -11.71 -7.02
CA ALA A 223 18.21 -11.33 -5.91
C ALA A 223 19.68 -11.27 -6.36
N VAL A 224 20.35 -10.17 -6.07
CA VAL A 224 21.76 -9.94 -6.40
C VAL A 224 22.54 -9.70 -5.13
N MET A 225 23.43 -10.62 -4.79
CA MET A 225 24.41 -10.46 -3.71
C MET A 225 25.68 -9.79 -4.27
N MET A 226 26.09 -8.68 -3.68
CA MET A 226 27.21 -7.87 -4.16
C MET A 226 28.28 -7.74 -3.08
N PRO A 227 29.07 -8.81 -2.83
CA PRO A 227 30.07 -8.83 -1.77
C PRO A 227 31.28 -7.95 -2.11
N TYR A 228 31.91 -7.43 -1.04
CA TYR A 228 33.20 -6.81 -1.02
C TYR A 228 34.07 -7.44 0.09
N GLU A 229 35.30 -7.01 0.29
CA GLU A 229 36.30 -7.62 1.19
C GLU A 229 35.79 -7.93 2.60
N TYR A 230 34.97 -7.03 3.17
CA TYR A 230 34.45 -7.17 4.53
C TYR A 230 33.10 -7.90 4.62
N THR A 231 32.57 -8.44 3.51
CA THR A 231 31.33 -9.18 3.54
C THR A 231 31.52 -10.53 4.25
N SER A 232 30.79 -10.75 5.34
CA SER A 232 30.94 -11.98 6.12
C SER A 232 30.46 -13.21 5.36
N GLN A 233 31.11 -14.34 5.59
CA GLN A 233 30.68 -15.64 5.05
C GLN A 233 29.27 -16.02 5.51
N ILE A 234 28.89 -15.59 6.72
CA ILE A 234 27.56 -15.81 7.28
C ILE A 234 26.51 -15.08 6.44
N SER A 235 26.74 -13.81 6.09
CA SER A 235 25.81 -13.03 5.24
C SER A 235 25.62 -13.67 3.86
N LEU A 236 26.69 -14.17 3.25
CA LEU A 236 26.62 -14.89 1.97
C LEU A 236 25.77 -16.16 2.08
N GLN A 237 25.98 -16.97 3.12
CA GLN A 237 25.24 -18.19 3.36
C GLN A 237 23.76 -17.93 3.63
N ASP A 238 23.42 -16.90 4.42
CA ASP A 238 22.06 -16.55 4.76
C ASP A 238 21.29 -16.03 3.55
N ALA A 239 21.89 -15.14 2.77
CA ALA A 239 21.32 -14.65 1.54
C ALA A 239 21.04 -15.79 0.54
N GLN A 240 22.01 -16.69 0.35
CA GLN A 240 21.84 -17.85 -0.52
C GLN A 240 20.75 -18.81 -0.02
N ALA A 241 20.74 -19.12 1.28
CA ALA A 241 19.76 -20.01 1.88
C ALA A 241 18.34 -19.46 1.76
N GLN A 242 18.15 -18.16 1.98
CA GLN A 242 16.86 -17.50 1.83
C GLN A 242 16.39 -17.49 0.37
N ALA A 243 17.26 -17.10 -0.56
CA ALA A 243 16.94 -17.10 -1.98
C ALA A 243 16.52 -18.50 -2.48
N HIS A 244 17.21 -19.54 -2.02
CA HIS A 244 16.88 -20.93 -2.33
C HIS A 244 15.51 -21.34 -1.74
N ARG A 245 15.24 -21.02 -0.48
CA ARG A 245 13.96 -21.34 0.18
C ARG A 245 12.77 -20.65 -0.53
N LEU A 246 12.96 -19.42 -0.99
CA LEU A 246 11.96 -18.67 -1.74
C LEU A 246 11.90 -19.03 -3.23
N ASN A 247 12.81 -19.91 -3.70
CA ASN A 247 12.92 -20.33 -5.10
C ASN A 247 13.08 -19.15 -6.08
N VAL A 248 13.84 -18.13 -5.70
CA VAL A 248 14.13 -16.97 -6.55
C VAL A 248 15.45 -17.11 -7.28
N SER A 249 15.57 -16.45 -8.44
CA SER A 249 16.86 -16.33 -9.15
C SER A 249 17.85 -15.56 -8.28
N TYR A 250 19.03 -16.16 -8.02
CA TYR A 250 20.06 -15.59 -7.18
C TYR A 250 21.42 -15.56 -7.90
N THR A 251 22.07 -14.41 -7.87
CA THR A 251 23.37 -14.20 -8.49
C THR A 251 24.32 -13.51 -7.51
N VAL A 252 25.57 -13.98 -7.46
CA VAL A 252 26.64 -13.29 -6.74
C VAL A 252 27.46 -12.48 -7.74
N CYS A 253 27.54 -11.16 -7.49
CA CYS A 253 28.26 -10.20 -8.32
C CYS A 253 29.26 -9.42 -7.44
N PRO A 254 30.51 -9.89 -7.26
CA PRO A 254 31.50 -9.17 -6.46
C PRO A 254 31.81 -7.80 -7.05
N ILE A 255 31.85 -6.76 -6.17
CA ILE A 255 32.06 -5.39 -6.60
C ILE A 255 33.51 -4.94 -6.62
N HIS A 256 34.46 -5.83 -6.28
CA HIS A 256 35.88 -5.50 -6.10
C HIS A 256 36.47 -4.76 -7.31
N ALA A 257 36.31 -5.31 -8.53
CA ALA A 257 36.85 -4.69 -9.74
C ALA A 257 36.28 -3.28 -10.00
N ALA A 258 35.00 -3.06 -9.75
CA ALA A 258 34.35 -1.76 -9.93
C ALA A 258 34.87 -0.74 -8.91
N VAL A 259 35.01 -1.12 -7.65
CA VAL A 259 35.51 -0.26 -6.58
C VAL A 259 36.98 0.09 -6.82
N GLU A 260 37.84 -0.90 -7.11
CA GLU A 260 39.26 -0.67 -7.39
C GLU A 260 39.49 0.18 -8.65
N GLY A 261 38.68 0.03 -9.68
CA GLY A 261 38.72 0.90 -10.85
C GLY A 261 38.44 2.36 -10.50
N MET A 262 37.43 2.63 -9.66
CA MET A 262 37.13 3.98 -9.17
C MET A 262 38.27 4.51 -8.27
N ARG A 263 38.79 3.70 -7.33
CA ARG A 263 39.89 4.10 -6.45
C ARG A 263 41.14 4.46 -7.24
N HIS A 264 41.52 3.64 -8.21
CA HIS A 264 42.67 3.93 -9.07
C HIS A 264 42.49 5.23 -9.88
N THR A 265 41.30 5.48 -10.39
CA THR A 265 40.97 6.71 -11.13
C THR A 265 41.11 7.96 -10.23
N LEU A 266 40.74 7.84 -8.96
CA LEU A 266 40.72 8.95 -7.98
C LEU A 266 42.06 9.12 -7.22
N GLU A 267 42.95 8.14 -7.27
CA GLU A 267 44.21 8.11 -6.54
C GLU A 267 45.05 9.40 -6.68
N PRO A 268 45.24 9.98 -7.88
CA PRO A 268 45.98 11.22 -8.00
C PRO A 268 45.34 12.41 -7.28
N MET A 269 44.02 12.41 -7.14
CA MET A 269 43.26 13.45 -6.45
C MET A 269 43.24 13.26 -4.94
N PHE A 270 43.41 12.04 -4.44
CA PHE A 270 43.38 11.68 -3.03
C PHE A 270 44.77 11.54 -2.39
N SER A 271 45.84 11.90 -3.09
CA SER A 271 47.23 11.66 -2.69
C SER A 271 47.64 12.24 -1.32
N ASN A 272 46.92 13.25 -0.82
CA ASN A 272 47.21 13.90 0.48
C ASN A 272 46.01 13.81 1.44
N THR A 273 45.11 12.87 1.26
CA THR A 273 43.96 12.65 2.11
C THR A 273 44.08 11.34 2.89
N THR A 274 43.33 11.20 3.96
CA THR A 274 43.17 9.95 4.72
C THR A 274 41.84 9.31 4.35
N ALA A 275 41.76 7.98 4.38
CA ALA A 275 40.52 7.25 4.17
C ALA A 275 39.45 7.66 5.19
N ASP A 276 38.22 7.86 4.71
CA ASP A 276 37.05 8.22 5.50
C ASP A 276 35.78 7.54 4.96
N THR A 277 34.61 8.12 5.13
CA THR A 277 33.33 7.61 4.61
C THR A 277 33.25 7.60 3.07
N THR A 278 34.20 8.23 2.37
CA THR A 278 34.23 8.26 0.90
C THR A 278 34.37 6.86 0.33
N GLU A 279 35.24 6.02 0.90
CA GLU A 279 35.50 4.66 0.44
C GLU A 279 34.27 3.75 0.63
N GLU A 280 33.53 3.94 1.72
CA GLU A 280 32.25 3.22 1.94
C GLU A 280 31.19 3.70 0.94
N ASN A 281 31.11 4.98 0.69
CA ASN A 281 30.21 5.56 -0.28
C ASN A 281 30.50 5.14 -1.73
N ILE A 282 31.78 4.93 -2.10
CA ILE A 282 32.16 4.35 -3.39
C ILE A 282 31.58 2.95 -3.53
N GLN A 283 31.64 2.12 -2.49
CA GLN A 283 31.07 0.78 -2.52
C GLN A 283 29.55 0.78 -2.67
N ALA A 284 28.84 1.64 -1.92
CA ALA A 284 27.38 1.80 -2.02
C ALA A 284 26.97 2.23 -3.43
N ARG A 285 27.68 3.21 -4.01
CA ARG A 285 27.43 3.69 -5.39
C ARG A 285 27.77 2.65 -6.45
N ALA A 286 28.84 1.86 -6.28
CA ALA A 286 29.16 0.76 -7.16
C ALA A 286 28.03 -0.29 -7.21
N ARG A 287 27.44 -0.63 -6.05
CA ARG A 287 26.25 -1.51 -5.98
C ARG A 287 25.06 -0.91 -6.70
N GLY A 288 24.75 0.36 -6.43
CA GLY A 288 23.65 1.06 -7.09
C GLY A 288 23.81 1.09 -8.62
N MET A 289 25.01 1.37 -9.12
CA MET A 289 25.33 1.36 -10.56
C MET A 289 25.13 -0.02 -11.18
N ILE A 290 25.59 -1.09 -10.54
CA ILE A 290 25.42 -2.46 -11.02
C ILE A 290 23.93 -2.83 -11.09
N LEU A 291 23.16 -2.56 -10.04
CA LEU A 291 21.72 -2.81 -10.03
C LEU A 291 20.99 -2.04 -11.15
N MET A 292 21.32 -0.76 -11.34
CA MET A 292 20.73 0.05 -12.39
C MET A 292 21.11 -0.42 -13.80
N ALA A 293 22.35 -0.90 -13.99
CA ALA A 293 22.77 -1.49 -15.27
C ALA A 293 21.97 -2.78 -15.58
N LEU A 294 21.77 -3.64 -14.58
CA LEU A 294 20.95 -4.85 -14.71
C LEU A 294 19.48 -4.49 -14.98
N SER A 295 18.95 -3.50 -14.27
CA SER A 295 17.60 -2.95 -14.48
C SER A 295 17.38 -2.53 -15.94
N ASN A 296 18.25 -1.69 -16.45
CA ASN A 296 18.17 -1.20 -17.83
C ASN A 296 18.30 -2.33 -18.86
N LYS A 297 19.15 -3.31 -18.60
CA LYS A 297 19.40 -4.41 -19.53
C LYS A 297 18.22 -5.38 -19.62
N PHE A 298 17.58 -5.68 -18.48
CA PHE A 298 16.57 -6.75 -18.39
C PHE A 298 15.13 -6.23 -18.24
N GLY A 299 14.96 -4.93 -17.99
CA GLY A 299 13.63 -4.31 -17.82
C GLY A 299 12.98 -4.64 -16.46
N HIS A 300 13.79 -4.82 -15.42
CA HIS A 300 13.33 -5.04 -14.06
C HIS A 300 13.45 -3.76 -13.22
N LEU A 301 12.50 -3.53 -12.32
CA LEU A 301 12.56 -2.43 -11.37
C LEU A 301 13.55 -2.73 -10.25
N VAL A 302 14.48 -1.83 -9.96
CA VAL A 302 15.27 -1.93 -8.73
C VAL A 302 14.39 -1.48 -7.55
N ILE A 303 14.22 -2.33 -6.56
CA ILE A 303 13.58 -1.99 -5.29
C ILE A 303 14.64 -1.82 -4.21
N THR A 304 14.51 -0.75 -3.41
CA THR A 304 15.42 -0.44 -2.31
C THR A 304 14.95 -1.08 -1.01
N THR A 305 15.84 -1.14 -0.05
CA THR A 305 15.63 -1.86 1.22
C THR A 305 15.77 -0.94 2.44
N GLY A 306 15.83 0.39 2.22
CA GLY A 306 15.94 1.38 3.27
C GLY A 306 14.67 1.42 4.13
N ASN A 307 14.83 1.45 5.46
CA ASN A 307 13.71 1.57 6.37
C ASN A 307 13.53 3.01 6.87
N LYS A 308 12.37 3.30 7.47
CA LYS A 308 12.03 4.63 7.96
C LYS A 308 13.03 5.18 8.99
N SER A 309 13.61 4.32 9.84
CA SER A 309 14.57 4.76 10.85
C SER A 309 15.88 5.24 10.21
N GLU A 310 16.38 4.55 9.18
CA GLU A 310 17.56 4.98 8.41
C GLU A 310 17.30 6.30 7.70
N MET A 311 16.15 6.42 7.03
CA MET A 311 15.74 7.64 6.34
C MET A 311 15.61 8.84 7.30
N ALA A 312 15.04 8.61 8.49
CA ALA A 312 14.83 9.66 9.48
C ALA A 312 16.12 10.26 10.05
N VAL A 313 17.20 9.48 10.10
CA VAL A 313 18.51 9.94 10.60
C VAL A 313 19.50 10.25 9.48
N GLY A 314 19.11 10.11 8.21
CA GLY A 314 19.98 10.32 7.06
C GLY A 314 21.06 9.27 6.89
N TYR A 315 20.86 8.06 7.42
CA TYR A 315 21.78 6.94 7.26
C TYR A 315 21.55 6.26 5.91
N ALA A 316 21.96 6.94 4.85
CA ALA A 316 21.81 6.49 3.48
C ALA A 316 22.86 7.17 2.59
N THR A 317 23.33 6.47 1.56
CA THR A 317 24.26 7.01 0.56
C THR A 317 23.49 7.47 -0.67
N LEU A 318 23.53 8.79 -0.93
CA LEU A 318 22.91 9.38 -2.12
C LEU A 318 23.50 8.76 -3.40
N TYR A 319 22.63 8.31 -4.30
CA TYR A 319 22.98 7.56 -5.53
C TYR A 319 23.64 6.19 -5.29
N GLY A 320 23.58 5.68 -4.07
CA GLY A 320 24.09 4.36 -3.69
C GLY A 320 22.96 3.40 -3.33
N ASP A 321 22.78 3.13 -2.05
CA ASP A 321 21.76 2.24 -1.51
C ASP A 321 20.30 2.73 -1.70
N MET A 322 20.13 4.04 -1.95
CA MET A 322 18.84 4.63 -2.31
C MET A 322 18.53 4.56 -3.83
N ALA A 323 19.43 4.00 -4.65
CA ALA A 323 19.23 3.93 -6.09
C ALA A 323 18.21 2.85 -6.45
N GLY A 324 16.97 3.25 -6.69
CA GLY A 324 15.87 2.38 -7.07
C GLY A 324 14.61 3.16 -7.40
N GLY A 325 13.61 2.46 -7.92
CA GLY A 325 12.33 3.06 -8.34
C GLY A 325 11.20 2.87 -7.32
N PHE A 326 11.38 2.01 -6.32
CA PHE A 326 10.40 1.82 -5.25
C PHE A 326 11.11 1.40 -3.96
N ASP A 327 10.82 2.09 -2.86
CA ASP A 327 11.35 1.76 -1.54
C ASP A 327 10.25 1.07 -0.71
N VAL A 328 10.42 -0.24 -0.52
CA VAL A 328 9.39 -1.10 0.09
C VAL A 328 9.19 -0.77 1.57
N LEU A 329 10.26 -0.44 2.30
CA LEU A 329 10.25 -0.27 3.76
C LEU A 329 10.31 1.20 4.22
N LYS A 330 10.17 2.17 3.31
CA LYS A 330 10.35 3.61 3.61
C LYS A 330 9.49 4.13 4.76
N ASP A 331 8.32 3.54 4.99
CA ASP A 331 7.37 3.92 6.04
C ASP A 331 7.39 2.98 7.25
N VAL A 332 8.32 2.00 7.29
CA VAL A 332 8.43 0.98 8.32
C VAL A 332 9.61 1.25 9.23
N TYR A 333 9.37 1.47 10.53
CA TYR A 333 10.44 1.60 11.51
C TYR A 333 11.22 0.29 11.72
N LYS A 334 12.51 0.38 12.06
CA LYS A 334 13.38 -0.79 12.27
C LYS A 334 12.78 -1.84 13.21
N THR A 335 12.14 -1.41 14.29
CA THR A 335 11.46 -2.32 15.24
C THR A 335 10.30 -3.08 14.58
N GLN A 336 9.59 -2.45 13.65
CA GLN A 336 8.52 -3.09 12.89
C GLN A 336 9.07 -4.05 11.82
N VAL A 337 10.26 -3.79 11.25
CA VAL A 337 10.93 -4.72 10.33
C VAL A 337 11.12 -6.08 11.00
N TYR A 338 11.61 -6.12 12.24
CA TYR A 338 11.73 -7.37 13.01
C TYR A 338 10.38 -8.06 13.22
N ALA A 339 9.36 -7.29 13.58
CA ALA A 339 8.02 -7.84 13.79
C ALA A 339 7.41 -8.43 12.51
N LEU A 340 7.60 -7.74 11.36
CA LEU A 340 7.13 -8.19 10.04
C LEU A 340 7.91 -9.43 9.55
N ALA A 341 9.22 -9.50 9.77
CA ALA A 341 10.03 -10.67 9.44
C ALA A 341 9.58 -11.91 10.24
N ASN A 342 9.37 -11.75 11.55
CA ASN A 342 8.80 -12.79 12.40
C ASN A 342 7.38 -13.18 11.99
N TYR A 343 6.55 -12.21 11.60
CA TYR A 343 5.21 -12.48 11.10
C TYR A 343 5.27 -13.33 9.82
N ARG A 344 6.10 -12.94 8.85
CA ARG A 344 6.24 -13.69 7.58
C ARG A 344 6.74 -15.12 7.82
N ASN A 345 7.71 -15.32 8.69
CA ASN A 345 8.20 -16.65 9.02
C ASN A 345 7.14 -17.57 9.64
N ARG A 346 6.13 -17.01 10.34
CA ARG A 346 5.03 -17.80 10.93
C ARG A 346 3.94 -18.19 9.93
N LEU A 347 3.95 -17.65 8.73
CA LEU A 347 2.99 -18.04 7.67
C LEU A 347 3.36 -19.37 7.01
N GLU A 348 4.58 -19.85 7.21
CA GLU A 348 5.09 -21.08 6.63
C GLU A 348 5.49 -22.07 7.74
N GLU A 349 5.43 -23.36 7.44
CA GLU A 349 5.91 -24.39 8.36
C GLU A 349 7.43 -24.31 8.60
N THR A 350 8.17 -23.93 7.54
CA THR A 350 9.63 -23.73 7.61
C THR A 350 9.93 -22.24 7.42
N PRO A 351 10.62 -21.59 8.39
CA PRO A 351 10.99 -20.18 8.28
C PRO A 351 11.80 -19.89 7.01
N VAL A 352 11.36 -18.89 6.23
CA VAL A 352 12.04 -18.50 4.99
C VAL A 352 13.22 -17.57 5.22
N ILE A 353 13.11 -16.68 6.22
CA ILE A 353 14.21 -15.83 6.69
C ILE A 353 14.99 -16.62 7.73
N PRO A 354 16.31 -16.83 7.59
CA PRO A 354 17.12 -17.51 8.61
C PRO A 354 17.00 -16.82 9.97
N GLU A 355 16.84 -17.59 11.05
CA GLU A 355 16.63 -17.05 12.40
C GLU A 355 17.73 -16.08 12.86
N ARG A 356 18.98 -16.37 12.48
CA ARG A 356 20.12 -15.51 12.86
C ARG A 356 20.15 -14.16 12.11
N VAL A 357 19.29 -13.97 11.09
CA VAL A 357 19.12 -12.68 10.40
C VAL A 357 18.14 -11.79 11.17
N ILE A 358 17.22 -12.40 11.93
CA ILE A 358 16.22 -11.74 12.79
C ILE A 358 16.81 -11.55 14.20
#